data_3dd0558e286473d82ea41ede7ff894a5
#
_entry.id   3dd0558e286473d82ea41ede7ff894a5
#
_cell.length_a   1.000
_cell.length_b   1.000
_cell.length_c   1.000
_cell.angle_alpha   90.00
_cell.angle_beta   90.00
_cell.angle_gamma   90.00
#
_symmetry.space_group_name_H-M   'P 1'
#
loop_
_entity.id
_entity.type
_entity.pdbx_description
1 polymer ?
#
loop_
_entity_poly.entity_id
_entity_poly.type
_entity_poly.pdbx_seq_one_letter_code
_entity_poly.pdbx_strand_id
1 'polypeptide(L)'
;YNEYASSVVLIKHSFLYKIKIGDNVYYFKHFDPETGEIDELKDLSELKNEPNVIWGTGFFVNDNGNVLTNRHIVQVNPTEEEQNKILNYLKEDSYQKVSQLEEIEYQLNDKIYDLNYTINNISLTEYEFTELDNELNLAKEKLSKAEFLKILYLDILELNSLPTNFVSKTSLEFGI
;
A
#
# COMPACT_ATOMS: atom_id res chain seq x y z
N TYR A 1 24.51 30.03 30.03
CA TYR A 1 23.20 29.48 29.63
C TYR A 1 22.93 29.63 28.14
N ASN A 2 23.45 30.66 27.47
CA ASN A 2 23.20 30.89 26.05
C ASN A 2 24.07 30.03 25.08
N GLU A 3 25.21 29.54 25.52
CA GLU A 3 26.08 28.69 24.64
C GLU A 3 25.48 27.29 24.37
N TYR A 4 24.67 26.73 25.28
CA TYR A 4 24.08 25.43 25.11
C TYR A 4 22.70 25.46 24.41
N ALA A 5 22.01 26.60 24.45
CA ALA A 5 20.70 26.75 23.80
C ALA A 5 20.80 26.72 22.27
N SER A 6 21.94 27.14 21.71
CA SER A 6 22.19 27.14 20.27
C SER A 6 22.55 25.76 19.69
N SER A 7 22.77 24.76 20.55
CA SER A 7 23.09 23.39 20.12
C SER A 7 21.87 22.48 20.04
N VAL A 8 20.69 22.92 20.47
CA VAL A 8 19.45 22.15 20.40
C VAL A 8 18.77 22.38 19.05
N VAL A 9 18.38 21.32 18.40
CA VAL A 9 17.65 21.37 17.12
C VAL A 9 16.33 20.61 17.23
N LEU A 10 15.31 21.13 16.55
CA LEU A 10 14.06 20.40 16.32
C LEU A 10 14.23 19.55 15.06
N ILE A 11 13.87 18.28 15.18
CA ILE A 11 13.93 17.32 14.08
C ILE A 11 12.51 16.96 13.68
N LYS A 12 12.19 17.12 12.39
CA LYS A 12 10.98 16.58 11.76
C LYS A 12 11.40 15.42 10.86
N HIS A 13 10.87 14.24 11.12
CA HIS A 13 11.08 13.08 10.29
C HIS A 13 9.75 12.69 9.62
N SER A 14 9.74 12.71 8.29
CA SER A 14 8.60 12.28 7.49
C SER A 14 8.92 10.98 6.79
N PHE A 15 8.01 9.99 6.87
CA PHE A 15 8.25 8.65 6.32
C PHE A 15 6.95 7.95 5.93
N LEU A 16 7.08 6.94 5.07
CA LEU A 16 6.06 5.96 4.73
C LEU A 16 6.67 4.57 4.87
N TYR A 17 5.86 3.59 5.21
CA TYR A 17 6.25 2.19 5.09
C TYR A 17 6.10 1.75 3.63
N LYS A 18 7.00 0.88 3.17
CA LYS A 18 6.99 0.33 1.82
C LYS A 18 7.17 -1.18 1.84
N ILE A 19 6.52 -1.85 0.91
CA ILE A 19 6.66 -3.27 0.68
C ILE A 19 6.83 -3.52 -0.82
N LYS A 20 7.74 -4.41 -1.18
CA LYS A 20 7.88 -4.88 -2.56
C LYS A 20 7.10 -6.18 -2.71
N ILE A 21 6.17 -6.22 -3.67
CA ILE A 21 5.35 -7.37 -4.02
C ILE A 21 5.52 -7.60 -5.52
N GLY A 22 6.11 -8.72 -5.90
CA GLY A 22 6.50 -8.96 -7.28
C GLY A 22 7.50 -7.88 -7.75
N ASP A 23 7.21 -7.23 -8.85
CA ASP A 23 8.00 -6.12 -9.40
C ASP A 23 7.54 -4.74 -8.93
N ASN A 24 6.41 -4.65 -8.23
CA ASN A 24 5.80 -3.41 -7.79
C ASN A 24 6.19 -3.05 -6.37
N VAL A 25 6.12 -1.75 -6.05
CA VAL A 25 6.36 -1.22 -4.70
C VAL A 25 5.08 -0.53 -4.23
N TYR A 26 4.54 -1.00 -3.14
CA TYR A 26 3.37 -0.45 -2.48
C TYR A 26 3.76 0.25 -1.18
N TYR A 27 2.89 1.12 -0.71
CA TYR A 27 3.11 1.94 0.48
C TYR A 27 1.90 1.87 1.39
N PHE A 28 2.14 2.03 2.70
CA PHE A 28 1.10 2.17 3.71
C PHE A 28 1.59 3.10 4.83
N LYS A 29 0.67 3.61 5.65
CA LYS A 29 0.98 4.61 6.70
C LYS A 29 1.12 3.97 8.07
N HIS A 30 0.20 3.08 8.42
CA HIS A 30 0.08 2.56 9.77
C HIS A 30 0.06 1.03 9.77
N PHE A 31 0.55 0.47 10.86
CA PHE A 31 0.33 -0.93 11.23
C PHE A 31 0.08 -1.04 12.73
N ASP A 32 -0.68 -2.05 13.11
CA ASP A 32 -0.86 -2.43 14.51
C ASP A 32 0.29 -3.35 14.94
N PRO A 33 1.13 -2.96 15.92
CA PRO A 33 2.26 -3.78 16.36
C PRO A 33 1.86 -5.08 17.06
N GLU A 34 0.61 -5.21 17.53
CA GLU A 34 0.11 -6.42 18.16
C GLU A 34 -0.39 -7.45 17.16
N THR A 35 -1.16 -7.01 16.17
CA THR A 35 -1.80 -7.88 15.19
C THR A 35 -1.05 -7.94 13.85
N GLY A 36 -0.27 -6.92 13.52
CA GLY A 36 0.35 -6.73 12.22
C GLY A 36 -0.60 -6.16 11.16
N GLU A 37 -1.85 -5.85 11.53
CA GLU A 37 -2.83 -5.23 10.63
C GLU A 37 -2.27 -3.92 10.07
N ILE A 38 -2.36 -3.75 8.75
CA ILE A 38 -1.96 -2.53 8.06
C ILE A 38 -3.18 -1.81 7.50
N ASP A 39 -3.04 -0.51 7.28
CA ASP A 39 -3.97 0.21 6.43
C ASP A 39 -3.82 -0.23 4.95
N GLU A 40 -4.62 0.34 4.07
CA GLU A 40 -4.66 -0.04 2.67
C GLU A 40 -3.30 0.16 1.97
N LEU A 41 -2.87 -0.84 1.19
CA LEU A 41 -1.72 -0.73 0.30
C LEU A 41 -2.04 0.22 -0.86
N LYS A 42 -1.20 1.24 -1.06
CA LYS A 42 -1.39 2.30 -2.05
C LYS A 42 -0.13 2.56 -2.86
N ASP A 43 -0.33 3.17 -4.01
CA ASP A 43 0.76 3.74 -4.76
C ASP A 43 1.32 5.00 -4.10
N LEU A 44 2.60 5.29 -4.34
CA LEU A 44 3.24 6.49 -3.79
C LEU A 44 2.52 7.79 -4.16
N SER A 45 1.92 7.85 -5.34
CA SER A 45 1.18 9.03 -5.82
C SER A 45 -0.01 9.38 -4.93
N GLU A 46 -0.65 8.39 -4.32
CA GLU A 46 -1.79 8.55 -3.44
C GLU A 46 -1.39 9.02 -2.03
N LEU A 47 -0.21 8.61 -1.55
CA LEU A 47 0.26 8.90 -0.19
C LEU A 47 1.31 10.02 -0.09
N LYS A 48 1.83 10.51 -1.21
CA LYS A 48 2.95 11.46 -1.26
C LYS A 48 2.74 12.73 -0.42
N ASN A 49 1.51 13.21 -0.29
CA ASN A 49 1.19 14.42 0.44
C ASN A 49 0.78 14.18 1.90
N GLU A 50 0.78 12.93 2.34
CA GLU A 50 0.31 12.53 3.66
C GLU A 50 1.25 11.56 4.38
N PRO A 51 2.56 11.82 4.47
CA PRO A 51 3.47 10.93 5.17
C PRO A 51 3.20 10.95 6.68
N ASN A 52 3.65 9.90 7.36
CA ASN A 52 3.78 9.93 8.81
C ASN A 52 4.80 10.98 9.22
N VAL A 53 4.56 11.67 10.32
CA VAL A 53 5.48 12.70 10.84
C VAL A 53 5.77 12.42 12.31
N ILE A 54 7.07 12.33 12.61
CA ILE A 54 7.58 12.29 13.99
C ILE A 54 8.40 13.56 14.25
N TRP A 55 8.17 14.15 15.40
CA TRP A 55 8.92 15.28 15.89
C TRP A 55 9.81 14.86 17.06
N GLY A 56 11.02 15.38 17.11
CA GLY A 56 11.95 15.16 18.20
C GLY A 56 12.96 16.27 18.33
N THR A 57 13.83 16.14 19.32
CA THR A 57 14.93 17.05 19.54
C THR A 57 16.27 16.32 19.37
N GLY A 58 17.29 17.08 19.00
CA GLY A 58 18.67 16.62 18.93
C GLY A 58 19.62 17.71 19.37
N PHE A 59 20.91 17.36 19.47
CA PHE A 59 21.99 18.26 19.87
C PHE A 59 23.11 18.17 18.84
N PHE A 60 23.63 19.29 18.40
CA PHE A 60 24.90 19.30 17.67
C PHE A 60 26.03 18.82 18.57
N VAL A 61 26.78 17.84 18.13
CA VAL A 61 27.90 17.27 18.90
C VAL A 61 29.27 17.73 18.40
N ASN A 62 29.31 18.40 17.27
CA ASN A 62 30.50 19.01 16.71
C ASN A 62 30.17 20.07 15.65
N ASP A 63 31.19 20.80 15.20
CA ASP A 63 31.10 21.85 14.18
C ASP A 63 30.83 21.32 12.77
N ASN A 64 30.92 20.00 12.57
CA ASN A 64 30.64 19.34 11.28
C ASN A 64 29.13 19.10 11.07
N GLY A 65 28.26 19.54 11.97
CA GLY A 65 26.83 19.41 11.85
C GLY A 65 26.27 18.02 12.25
N ASN A 66 27.08 17.19 12.94
CA ASN A 66 26.57 15.93 13.47
C ASN A 66 25.59 16.16 14.62
N VAL A 67 24.44 15.50 14.57
CA VAL A 67 23.37 15.63 15.57
C VAL A 67 23.19 14.33 16.32
N LEU A 68 23.20 14.41 17.66
CA LEU A 68 22.78 13.33 18.54
C LEU A 68 21.29 13.44 18.79
N THR A 69 20.53 12.38 18.56
CA THR A 69 19.10 12.33 18.85
C THR A 69 18.70 10.94 19.33
N ASN A 70 17.47 10.80 19.81
CA ASN A 70 16.92 9.50 20.16
C ASN A 70 16.71 8.63 18.92
N ARG A 71 17.02 7.35 19.03
CA ARG A 71 16.92 6.37 17.95
C ARG A 71 15.54 6.36 17.29
N HIS A 72 14.45 6.42 18.08
CA HIS A 72 13.08 6.36 17.58
C HIS A 72 12.69 7.56 16.71
N ILE A 73 13.45 8.68 16.76
CA ILE A 73 13.18 9.84 15.91
C ILE A 73 13.65 9.60 14.47
N VAL A 74 14.69 8.79 14.27
CA VAL A 74 15.33 8.58 12.96
C VAL A 74 15.25 7.14 12.46
N GLN A 75 14.91 6.21 13.34
CA GLN A 75 14.76 4.79 13.02
C GLN A 75 13.36 4.31 13.38
N VAL A 76 12.50 4.26 12.38
CA VAL A 76 11.09 3.89 12.46
C VAL A 76 10.79 2.53 11.80
N ASN A 77 11.83 1.74 11.54
CA ASN A 77 11.64 0.40 10.98
C ASN A 77 10.94 -0.50 12.01
N PRO A 78 9.92 -1.27 11.59
CA PRO A 78 9.36 -2.32 12.41
C PRO A 78 10.43 -3.31 12.85
N THR A 79 10.28 -3.85 14.04
CA THR A 79 11.11 -4.97 14.53
C THR A 79 10.87 -6.22 13.68
N GLU A 80 11.75 -7.21 13.76
CA GLU A 80 11.59 -8.48 13.05
C GLU A 80 10.28 -9.20 13.45
N GLU A 81 9.90 -9.13 14.73
CA GLU A 81 8.64 -9.68 15.23
C GLU A 81 7.43 -8.97 14.57
N GLU A 82 7.44 -7.63 14.54
CA GLU A 82 6.37 -6.84 13.92
C GLU A 82 6.31 -7.09 12.41
N GLN A 83 7.45 -7.22 11.73
CA GLN A 83 7.49 -7.56 10.30
C GLN A 83 6.87 -8.93 10.03
N ASN A 84 7.12 -9.93 10.90
CA ASN A 84 6.51 -11.24 10.77
C ASN A 84 4.99 -11.18 11.01
N LYS A 85 4.51 -10.38 11.96
CA LYS A 85 3.07 -10.17 12.18
C LYS A 85 2.42 -9.52 10.95
N ILE A 86 3.03 -8.48 10.39
CA ILE A 86 2.55 -7.82 9.15
C ILE A 86 2.49 -8.83 8.00
N LEU A 87 3.52 -9.65 7.81
CA LEU A 87 3.54 -10.66 6.75
C LEU A 87 2.42 -11.69 6.92
N ASN A 88 2.20 -12.16 8.15
CA ASN A 88 1.14 -13.12 8.44
C ASN A 88 -0.24 -12.53 8.20
N TYR A 89 -0.47 -11.29 8.66
CA TYR A 89 -1.71 -10.55 8.39
C TYR A 89 -1.96 -10.41 6.89
N LEU A 90 -0.95 -9.95 6.14
CA LEU A 90 -1.06 -9.79 4.69
C LEU A 90 -1.43 -11.11 3.98
N LYS A 91 -0.83 -12.23 4.40
CA LYS A 91 -1.14 -13.54 3.83
C LYS A 91 -2.55 -14.00 4.15
N GLU A 92 -3.00 -13.84 5.39
CA GLU A 92 -4.34 -14.23 5.81
C GLU A 92 -5.41 -13.40 5.08
N ASP A 93 -5.24 -12.08 5.02
CA ASP A 93 -6.11 -11.17 4.27
C ASP A 93 -6.12 -11.50 2.77
N SER A 94 -4.94 -11.76 2.19
CA SER A 94 -4.81 -12.13 0.77
C SER A 94 -5.50 -13.44 0.44
N TYR A 95 -5.40 -14.44 1.32
CA TYR A 95 -6.09 -15.72 1.12
C TYR A 95 -7.61 -15.55 1.04
N GLN A 96 -8.18 -14.74 1.93
CA GLN A 96 -9.61 -14.44 1.92
C GLN A 96 -10.00 -13.67 0.65
N LYS A 97 -9.22 -12.68 0.25
CA LYS A 97 -9.46 -11.85 -0.94
C LYS A 97 -9.34 -12.63 -2.24
N VAL A 98 -8.39 -13.56 -2.37
CA VAL A 98 -8.29 -14.44 -3.54
C VAL A 98 -9.58 -15.24 -3.71
N SER A 99 -10.09 -15.86 -2.64
CA SER A 99 -11.34 -16.64 -2.71
C SER A 99 -12.55 -15.78 -3.12
N GLN A 100 -12.65 -14.54 -2.61
CA GLN A 100 -13.72 -13.63 -3.01
C GLN A 100 -13.60 -13.18 -4.48
N LEU A 101 -12.38 -12.94 -4.94
CA LEU A 101 -12.13 -12.55 -6.34
C LEU A 101 -12.42 -13.69 -7.32
N GLU A 102 -12.14 -14.94 -6.96
CA GLU A 102 -12.50 -16.10 -7.77
C GLU A 102 -14.02 -16.23 -7.97
N GLU A 103 -14.79 -15.96 -6.93
CA GLU A 103 -16.25 -15.91 -7.04
C GLU A 103 -16.74 -14.77 -7.93
N ILE A 104 -16.12 -13.57 -7.78
CA ILE A 104 -16.42 -12.40 -8.62
C ILE A 104 -16.07 -12.68 -10.10
N GLU A 105 -14.90 -13.28 -10.36
CA GLU A 105 -14.49 -13.66 -11.71
C GLU A 105 -15.48 -14.63 -12.35
N TYR A 106 -15.92 -15.64 -11.58
CA TYR A 106 -16.94 -16.59 -12.05
C TYR A 106 -18.24 -15.88 -12.46
N GLN A 107 -18.77 -15.04 -11.57
CA GLN A 107 -20.03 -14.30 -11.82
C GLN A 107 -19.91 -13.33 -13.01
N LEU A 108 -18.77 -12.65 -13.16
CA LEU A 108 -18.54 -11.75 -14.28
C LEU A 108 -18.39 -12.49 -15.61
N ASN A 109 -17.72 -13.64 -15.63
CA ASN A 109 -17.59 -14.46 -16.83
C ASN A 109 -18.96 -15.01 -17.29
N ASP A 110 -19.81 -15.47 -16.36
CA ASP A 110 -21.17 -15.92 -16.64
C ASP A 110 -22.01 -14.77 -17.23
N LYS A 111 -21.96 -13.60 -16.61
CA LYS A 111 -22.63 -12.40 -17.12
C LYS A 111 -22.16 -11.98 -18.51
N ILE A 112 -20.84 -12.00 -18.76
CA ILE A 112 -20.24 -11.68 -20.06
C ILE A 112 -20.72 -12.68 -21.14
N TYR A 113 -20.82 -13.96 -20.77
CA TYR A 113 -21.34 -14.98 -21.67
C TYR A 113 -22.80 -14.70 -22.04
N ASP A 114 -23.66 -14.43 -21.09
CA ASP A 114 -25.09 -14.14 -21.31
C ASP A 114 -25.30 -12.88 -22.15
N LEU A 115 -24.53 -11.80 -21.87
CA LEU A 115 -24.60 -10.57 -22.66
C LEU A 115 -24.17 -10.80 -24.11
N ASN A 116 -23.05 -11.51 -24.31
CA ASN A 116 -22.59 -11.86 -25.66
C ASN A 116 -23.60 -12.73 -26.41
N TYR A 117 -24.22 -13.72 -25.72
CA TYR A 117 -25.24 -14.55 -26.30
C TYR A 117 -26.45 -13.71 -26.75
N THR A 118 -26.92 -12.81 -25.90
CA THR A 118 -28.07 -11.92 -26.17
C THR A 118 -27.78 -11.03 -27.36
N ILE A 119 -26.62 -10.35 -27.37
CA ILE A 119 -26.22 -9.44 -28.45
C ILE A 119 -26.14 -10.15 -29.81
N ASN A 120 -25.67 -11.40 -29.83
CA ASN A 120 -25.42 -12.12 -31.08
C ASN A 120 -26.64 -12.93 -31.61
N ASN A 121 -27.60 -13.24 -30.76
CA ASN A 121 -28.69 -14.19 -31.11
C ASN A 121 -30.09 -13.60 -31.03
N ILE A 122 -30.27 -12.39 -30.50
CA ILE A 122 -31.57 -11.74 -30.34
C ILE A 122 -31.64 -10.52 -31.26
N SER A 123 -32.78 -10.34 -31.92
CA SER A 123 -33.03 -9.11 -32.73
C SER A 123 -33.25 -7.93 -31.78
N LEU A 124 -32.28 -7.02 -31.74
CA LEU A 124 -32.27 -5.86 -30.87
C LEU A 124 -32.56 -4.58 -31.67
N THR A 125 -33.20 -3.61 -31.05
CA THR A 125 -33.20 -2.23 -31.50
C THR A 125 -31.82 -1.59 -31.30
N GLU A 126 -31.52 -0.51 -32.02
CA GLU A 126 -30.26 0.24 -31.88
C GLU A 126 -30.02 0.70 -30.43
N TYR A 127 -31.07 1.09 -29.72
CA TYR A 127 -31.01 1.49 -28.32
C TYR A 127 -30.66 0.31 -27.40
N GLU A 128 -31.36 -0.81 -27.53
CA GLU A 128 -31.10 -2.03 -26.74
C GLU A 128 -29.70 -2.57 -26.98
N PHE A 129 -29.24 -2.58 -28.24
CA PHE A 129 -27.86 -2.97 -28.58
C PHE A 129 -26.84 -2.08 -27.86
N THR A 130 -27.02 -0.75 -27.91
CA THR A 130 -26.09 0.20 -27.26
C THR A 130 -26.03 0.01 -25.74
N GLU A 131 -27.19 -0.23 -25.11
CA GLU A 131 -27.28 -0.47 -23.67
C GLU A 131 -26.56 -1.75 -23.25
N LEU A 132 -26.80 -2.84 -23.97
CA LEU A 132 -26.14 -4.14 -23.71
C LEU A 132 -24.63 -4.11 -24.00
N ASP A 133 -24.19 -3.41 -25.04
CA ASP A 133 -22.77 -3.25 -25.36
C ASP A 133 -22.03 -2.46 -24.26
N ASN A 134 -22.66 -1.39 -23.75
CA ASN A 134 -22.12 -0.65 -22.61
C ASN A 134 -21.99 -1.52 -21.36
N GLU A 135 -23.01 -2.34 -21.07
CA GLU A 135 -22.99 -3.26 -19.93
C GLU A 135 -21.93 -4.34 -20.08
N LEU A 136 -21.75 -4.89 -21.28
CA LEU A 136 -20.70 -5.84 -21.62
C LEU A 136 -19.30 -5.25 -21.40
N ASN A 137 -19.08 -4.01 -21.87
CA ASN A 137 -17.79 -3.33 -21.69
C ASN A 137 -17.50 -3.06 -20.23
N LEU A 138 -18.49 -2.65 -19.44
CA LEU A 138 -18.35 -2.47 -17.99
C LEU A 138 -18.04 -3.79 -17.27
N ALA A 139 -18.68 -4.89 -17.66
CA ALA A 139 -18.40 -6.21 -17.08
C ALA A 139 -16.98 -6.67 -17.38
N LYS A 140 -16.48 -6.47 -18.61
CA LYS A 140 -15.09 -6.77 -18.98
C LYS A 140 -14.08 -5.93 -18.23
N GLU A 141 -14.34 -4.64 -18.02
CA GLU A 141 -13.48 -3.77 -17.23
C GLU A 141 -13.39 -4.24 -15.76
N LYS A 142 -14.52 -4.61 -15.17
CA LYS A 142 -14.56 -5.16 -13.79
C LYS A 142 -13.80 -6.48 -13.69
N LEU A 143 -13.94 -7.36 -14.67
CA LEU A 143 -13.21 -8.63 -14.73
C LEU A 143 -11.71 -8.40 -14.76
N SER A 144 -11.23 -7.52 -15.65
CA SER A 144 -9.81 -7.18 -15.73
C SER A 144 -9.24 -6.61 -14.43
N LYS A 145 -10.03 -5.80 -13.71
CA LYS A 145 -9.64 -5.31 -12.38
C LYS A 145 -9.56 -6.43 -11.34
N ALA A 146 -10.52 -7.36 -11.35
CA ALA A 146 -10.53 -8.49 -10.44
C ALA A 146 -9.32 -9.41 -10.68
N GLU A 147 -9.01 -9.73 -11.92
CA GLU A 147 -7.83 -10.52 -12.32
C GLU A 147 -6.52 -9.84 -11.88
N PHE A 148 -6.39 -8.52 -12.08
CA PHE A 148 -5.22 -7.78 -11.63
C PHE A 148 -5.03 -7.82 -10.11
N LEU A 149 -6.11 -7.60 -9.35
CA LEU A 149 -6.06 -7.67 -7.89
C LEU A 149 -5.75 -9.08 -7.40
N LYS A 150 -6.28 -10.11 -8.06
CA LYS A 150 -5.99 -11.51 -7.72
C LYS A 150 -4.50 -11.82 -7.88
N ILE A 151 -3.86 -11.36 -8.95
CA ILE A 151 -2.41 -11.52 -9.15
C ILE A 151 -1.64 -10.88 -8.00
N LEU A 152 -1.99 -9.66 -7.59
CA LEU A 152 -1.36 -8.99 -6.45
C LEU A 152 -1.45 -9.82 -5.16
N TYR A 153 -2.65 -10.35 -4.85
CA TYR A 153 -2.83 -11.16 -3.63
C TYR A 153 -2.12 -12.51 -3.71
N LEU A 154 -2.03 -13.12 -4.89
CA LEU A 154 -1.23 -14.34 -5.09
C LEU A 154 0.26 -14.06 -4.88
N ASP A 155 0.78 -12.95 -5.40
CA ASP A 155 2.17 -12.52 -5.17
C ASP A 155 2.46 -12.29 -3.67
N ILE A 156 1.50 -11.75 -2.91
CA ILE A 156 1.62 -11.61 -1.44
C ILE A 156 1.73 -12.97 -0.76
N LEU A 157 0.95 -13.96 -1.19
CA LEU A 157 0.99 -15.32 -0.62
C LEU A 157 2.35 -16.00 -0.84
N GLU A 158 3.06 -15.67 -1.92
CA GLU A 158 4.39 -16.21 -2.22
C GLU A 158 5.53 -15.53 -1.43
N LEU A 159 5.28 -14.41 -0.76
CA LEU A 159 6.30 -13.73 0.05
C LEU A 159 6.79 -14.64 1.19
N ASN A 160 8.11 -14.84 1.29
CA ASN A 160 8.73 -15.59 2.38
C ASN A 160 9.22 -14.69 3.52
N SER A 161 9.48 -13.43 3.22
CA SER A 161 9.88 -12.41 4.19
C SER A 161 9.58 -11.02 3.63
N LEU A 162 9.45 -10.05 4.51
CA LEU A 162 9.40 -8.65 4.11
C LEU A 162 10.81 -8.15 3.77
N PRO A 163 10.97 -7.20 2.83
CA PRO A 163 12.28 -6.70 2.45
C PRO A 163 12.93 -5.95 3.62
N THR A 164 14.26 -6.04 3.72
CA THR A 164 15.04 -5.39 4.77
C THR A 164 14.92 -3.85 4.80
N ASN A 165 14.44 -3.25 3.73
CA ASN A 165 14.27 -1.80 3.56
C ASN A 165 12.78 -1.44 3.57
N PHE A 166 12.16 -1.56 4.74
CA PHE A 166 10.72 -1.42 4.94
C PHE A 166 10.23 0.03 4.96
N VAL A 167 11.11 0.98 5.24
CA VAL A 167 10.75 2.41 5.37
C VAL A 167 11.28 3.21 4.20
N SER A 168 10.39 3.97 3.56
CA SER A 168 10.74 5.02 2.61
C SER A 168 10.76 6.36 3.34
N LYS A 169 11.94 6.96 3.51
CA LYS A 169 12.06 8.32 4.05
C LYS A 169 11.64 9.33 3.00
N THR A 170 10.74 10.22 3.36
CA THR A 170 10.32 11.33 2.50
C THR A 170 11.16 12.58 2.74
N SER A 171 11.45 12.91 4.00
CA SER A 171 12.36 14.00 4.38
C SER A 171 12.84 13.89 5.82
N LEU A 172 14.01 14.50 6.09
CA LEU A 172 14.46 14.89 7.41
C LEU A 172 14.69 16.41 7.39
N GLU A 173 13.97 17.14 8.24
CA GLU A 173 14.07 18.58 8.36
C GLU A 173 14.62 18.93 9.74
N PHE A 174 15.55 19.89 9.79
CA PHE A 174 16.13 20.39 11.02
C PHE A 174 15.71 21.84 11.18
N GLY A 175 15.10 22.18 12.31
CA GLY A 175 14.78 23.54 12.72
C GLY A 175 15.70 23.98 13.88
N ILE A 176 16.06 25.23 13.93
CA ILE A 176 16.81 25.87 15.03
C ILE A 176 15.86 26.76 15.81
#